data_c11008013d4eb8c7a8963003121f29ff
#
_entry.id   c11008013d4eb8c7a8963003121f29ff
#
_cell.length_a   1.000
_cell.length_b   1.000
_cell.length_c   1.000
_cell.angle_alpha   90.00
_cell.angle_beta   90.00
_cell.angle_gamma   90.00
#
_symmetry.space_group_name_H-M   'P 1'
#
loop_
_entity.id
_entity.type
_entity.pdbx_description
1 polymer ?
#
loop_
_entity_poly.entity_id
_entity_poly.type
_entity_poly.pdbx_seq_one_letter_code
_entity_poly.pdbx_strand_id
1 'polypeptide(L)'
;RVEEAFGLGDGVAELRGTQIASGARDIAADAESLRSYRCGGCGAEVVINTETAMTARCHWCRHVLGVNEQIDNGAVPDAVLPFHIGKDDAVTRIRQFVSKRRLFALAAFKDGFTPENVVGVYLPYMVVDARGSADAAGFGEIETRRYTRTEGKKKQTYYDADVWRVQRHLDFTVDDLTLESSARRGNLDTRTNTNNVINTILPFDTKNAVQWNASYLVGYTSEKRDRDVQHLMPRLQEQMLSIARAQMQASVQRYDRGVRWERERIDLKGTRWVSMLLPVWLYAYHEPGPRGGLRHYIAVNGRTGETMGSVPVQR
;
A
#
# COMPACT_ATOMS: atom_id res chain seq x y z
N ARG A 1 17.27 5.20 11.27
CA ARG A 1 15.83 5.32 11.51
C ARG A 1 15.36 6.67 10.98
N VAL A 2 14.11 6.73 10.48
CA VAL A 2 13.49 7.97 10.01
C VAL A 2 13.52 9.04 11.12
N GLU A 3 13.34 8.65 12.36
CA GLU A 3 13.39 9.48 13.56
C GLU A 3 14.70 10.24 13.72
N GLU A 4 15.84 9.57 13.54
CA GLU A 4 17.18 10.17 13.67
C GLU A 4 17.46 11.14 12.53
N ALA A 5 17.02 10.81 11.31
CA ALA A 5 17.21 11.65 10.13
C ALA A 5 16.41 12.96 10.18
N PHE A 6 15.27 12.97 10.89
CA PHE A 6 14.36 14.12 10.95
C PHE A 6 14.34 14.83 12.33
N GLY A 7 15.19 14.41 13.28
CA GLY A 7 15.26 15.01 14.61
C GLY A 7 13.93 14.85 15.40
N LEU A 8 13.18 13.80 15.12
CA LEU A 8 11.88 13.53 15.74
C LEU A 8 12.06 12.75 17.06
N GLY A 9 12.75 13.31 18.04
CA GLY A 9 12.73 12.95 19.46
C GLY A 9 12.71 11.47 19.83
N ASP A 10 11.86 11.11 20.75
CA ASP A 10 11.80 9.85 21.48
C ASP A 10 11.53 8.60 20.62
N GLY A 11 12.06 7.45 21.01
CA GLY A 11 11.81 6.17 20.36
C GLY A 11 10.32 5.76 20.42
N VAL A 12 9.91 4.81 19.58
CA VAL A 12 8.50 4.36 19.45
C VAL A 12 7.89 3.92 20.79
N ALA A 13 8.69 3.36 21.69
CA ALA A 13 8.26 2.93 23.03
C ALA A 13 7.82 4.06 23.95
N GLU A 14 8.25 5.30 23.68
CA GLU A 14 7.99 6.48 24.51
C GLU A 14 6.95 7.43 23.91
N LEU A 15 6.43 7.11 22.69
CA LEU A 15 5.47 7.94 21.99
C LEU A 15 4.20 8.21 22.81
N ARG A 16 3.85 9.49 22.89
CA ARG A 16 2.62 9.97 23.54
C ARG A 16 1.90 10.98 22.66
N GLY A 17 0.58 10.87 22.60
CA GLY A 17 -0.25 11.75 21.78
C GLY A 17 0.03 11.59 20.29
N THR A 18 -0.38 12.56 19.49
CA THR A 18 -0.19 12.57 18.03
C THR A 18 0.88 13.57 17.64
N GLN A 19 2.00 13.08 17.11
CA GLN A 19 3.09 13.88 16.56
C GLN A 19 2.98 13.84 15.03
N ILE A 20 3.00 15.00 14.39
CA ILE A 20 2.83 15.12 12.95
C ILE A 20 3.98 15.97 12.41
N ALA A 21 4.77 15.41 11.49
CA ALA A 21 5.83 16.15 10.80
C ALA A 21 5.22 17.25 9.90
N SER A 22 6.00 18.24 9.51
CA SER A 22 5.52 19.45 8.84
C SER A 22 4.81 19.15 7.52
N GLY A 23 5.38 18.28 6.66
CA GLY A 23 4.79 17.88 5.39
C GLY A 23 3.57 16.97 5.53
N ALA A 24 3.41 16.32 6.68
CA ALA A 24 2.22 15.52 6.98
C ALA A 24 1.02 16.37 7.43
N ARG A 25 1.26 17.59 7.95
CA ARG A 25 0.21 18.49 8.44
C ARG A 25 -0.58 19.14 7.32
N ASP A 26 0.10 19.89 6.46
CA ASP A 26 -0.55 20.76 5.49
C ASP A 26 0.20 20.88 4.17
N ILE A 27 -0.53 21.39 3.23
CA ILE A 27 -0.24 21.54 1.82
C ILE A 27 0.25 22.96 1.60
N ALA A 28 1.50 23.25 1.93
CA ALA A 28 2.14 24.46 1.43
C ALA A 28 2.84 24.14 0.11
N ALA A 29 2.31 24.68 -0.97
CA ALA A 29 2.84 24.49 -2.30
C ALA A 29 3.97 25.51 -2.54
N ASP A 30 5.21 25.11 -2.38
CA ASP A 30 6.34 25.95 -2.80
C ASP A 30 7.48 25.11 -3.41
N ALA A 31 7.19 24.55 -4.58
CA ALA A 31 8.24 24.18 -5.50
C ALA A 31 7.86 24.75 -6.86
N GLU A 32 8.49 25.85 -7.26
CA GLU A 32 8.21 26.51 -8.55
C GLU A 32 8.36 25.59 -9.75
N SER A 33 9.17 24.55 -9.63
CA SER A 33 9.41 23.54 -10.66
C SER A 33 8.38 22.39 -10.67
N LEU A 34 7.47 22.30 -9.71
CA LEU A 34 6.47 21.24 -9.66
C LEU A 34 5.11 21.72 -10.17
N ARG A 35 4.45 20.87 -10.92
CA ARG A 35 3.07 21.08 -11.38
C ARG A 35 2.25 19.82 -11.20
N SER A 36 1.02 20.00 -10.76
CA SER A 36 0.04 18.92 -10.57
C SER A 36 -1.01 18.96 -11.68
N TYR A 37 -1.38 17.78 -12.15
CA TYR A 37 -2.36 17.59 -13.21
C TYR A 37 -3.38 16.53 -12.82
N ARG A 38 -4.64 16.75 -13.19
CA ARG A 38 -5.69 15.73 -13.06
C ARG A 38 -5.91 15.09 -14.42
N CYS A 39 -5.50 13.86 -14.56
CA CYS A 39 -5.57 13.11 -15.82
C CYS A 39 -7.01 12.96 -16.32
N GLY A 40 -7.33 13.49 -17.51
CA GLY A 40 -8.63 13.34 -18.15
C GLY A 40 -9.00 11.91 -18.51
N GLY A 41 -7.98 11.02 -18.71
CA GLY A 41 -8.22 9.63 -19.09
C GLY A 41 -8.60 8.70 -17.92
N CYS A 42 -8.06 8.91 -16.71
CA CYS A 42 -8.33 8.05 -15.54
C CYS A 42 -8.59 8.82 -14.25
N GLY A 43 -8.45 10.14 -14.30
CA GLY A 43 -8.68 11.03 -13.19
C GLY A 43 -7.59 11.02 -12.11
N ALA A 44 -6.48 10.31 -12.27
CA ALA A 44 -5.37 10.33 -11.31
C ALA A 44 -4.75 11.74 -11.22
N GLU A 45 -4.28 12.12 -10.04
CA GLU A 45 -3.59 13.38 -9.82
C GLU A 45 -2.09 13.14 -9.82
N VAL A 46 -1.42 13.65 -10.85
CA VAL A 46 -0.02 13.40 -11.17
C VAL A 46 0.79 14.67 -10.92
N VAL A 47 1.91 14.54 -10.22
CA VAL A 47 2.88 15.62 -10.02
C VAL A 47 4.10 15.36 -10.91
N ILE A 48 4.54 16.39 -11.60
CA ILE A 48 5.72 16.35 -12.48
C ILE A 48 6.67 17.49 -12.16
N ASN A 49 7.96 17.28 -12.42
CA ASN A 49 8.95 18.34 -12.45
C ASN A 49 9.04 18.92 -13.86
N THR A 50 8.72 20.22 -14.02
CA THR A 50 8.66 20.89 -15.30
C THR A 50 10.02 21.29 -15.88
N GLU A 51 11.08 21.26 -15.08
CA GLU A 51 12.44 21.55 -15.55
C GLU A 51 12.96 20.50 -16.53
N THR A 52 12.42 19.26 -16.43
CA THR A 52 12.91 18.12 -17.18
C THR A 52 11.87 17.44 -18.08
N ALA A 53 10.59 17.80 -17.93
CA ALA A 53 9.49 17.17 -18.66
C ALA A 53 9.01 18.07 -19.80
N MET A 54 9.38 17.78 -21.04
CA MET A 54 8.80 18.44 -22.24
C MET A 54 7.40 17.89 -22.57
N THR A 55 7.11 16.65 -22.22
CA THR A 55 5.78 16.03 -22.34
C THR A 55 5.52 15.14 -21.13
N ALA A 56 4.38 15.36 -20.49
CA ALA A 56 3.98 14.57 -19.34
C ALA A 56 2.92 13.53 -19.72
N ARG A 57 3.08 12.31 -19.24
CA ARG A 57 2.08 11.24 -19.38
C ARG A 57 1.69 10.71 -18.01
N CYS A 58 0.40 10.45 -17.88
CA CYS A 58 -0.11 9.78 -16.70
C CYS A 58 0.54 8.40 -16.54
N HIS A 59 1.15 8.12 -15.40
CA HIS A 59 1.80 6.85 -15.13
C HIS A 59 0.82 5.67 -15.05
N TRP A 60 -0.47 5.95 -14.77
CA TRP A 60 -1.50 4.91 -14.69
C TRP A 60 -2.08 4.50 -16.04
N CYS A 61 -2.45 5.46 -16.89
CA CYS A 61 -3.17 5.16 -18.13
C CYS A 61 -2.43 5.61 -19.41
N ARG A 62 -1.27 6.24 -19.23
CA ARG A 62 -0.42 6.75 -20.32
C ARG A 62 -1.03 7.91 -21.13
N HIS A 63 -2.19 8.44 -20.70
CA HIS A 63 -2.78 9.65 -21.29
C HIS A 63 -1.79 10.82 -21.23
N VAL A 64 -1.73 11.61 -22.29
CA VAL A 64 -0.90 12.83 -22.35
C VAL A 64 -1.59 13.91 -21.52
N LEU A 65 -0.87 14.46 -20.55
CA LEU A 65 -1.40 15.50 -19.65
C LEU A 65 -1.32 16.86 -20.37
N GLY A 66 -2.44 17.55 -20.44
CA GLY A 66 -2.56 18.86 -21.07
C GLY A 66 -2.59 20.01 -20.05
N VAL A 67 -2.23 21.22 -20.51
CA VAL A 67 -2.23 22.41 -19.66
C VAL A 67 -3.60 22.72 -19.02
N ASN A 68 -4.70 22.34 -19.67
CA ASN A 68 -6.05 22.51 -19.16
C ASN A 68 -6.40 21.53 -18.02
N GLU A 69 -5.54 20.53 -17.76
CA GLU A 69 -5.69 19.55 -16.70
C GLU A 69 -4.88 19.92 -15.45
N GLN A 70 -4.21 21.07 -15.46
CA GLN A 70 -3.42 21.54 -14.33
C GLN A 70 -4.35 21.85 -13.15
N ILE A 71 -3.92 21.45 -11.96
CA ILE A 71 -4.58 21.69 -10.67
C ILE A 71 -3.56 22.26 -9.68
N ASP A 72 -4.03 22.75 -8.56
CA ASP A 72 -3.16 23.24 -7.49
C ASP A 72 -2.21 22.13 -7.01
N ASN A 73 -0.97 22.51 -6.73
CA ASN A 73 0.01 21.58 -6.18
C ASN A 73 -0.45 21.04 -4.82
N GLY A 74 -0.11 19.77 -4.56
CA GLY A 74 -0.42 19.12 -3.30
C GLY A 74 0.63 19.42 -2.21
N ALA A 75 0.48 18.72 -1.09
CA ALA A 75 1.41 18.77 0.02
C ALA A 75 2.83 18.39 -0.41
N VAL A 76 3.80 19.16 0.07
CA VAL A 76 5.21 18.78 -0.01
C VAL A 76 5.47 17.69 1.03
N PRO A 77 6.04 16.53 0.65
CA PRO A 77 6.34 15.47 1.61
C PRO A 77 7.48 15.89 2.55
N ASP A 78 7.59 15.26 3.71
CA ASP A 78 8.72 15.43 4.63
C ASP A 78 9.95 14.69 4.09
N ALA A 79 9.73 13.52 3.52
CA ALA A 79 10.77 12.58 3.16
C ALA A 79 10.54 11.96 1.77
N VAL A 80 11.62 11.45 1.22
CA VAL A 80 11.62 10.60 0.03
C VAL A 80 12.52 9.39 0.27
N LEU A 81 12.09 8.23 -0.17
CA LEU A 81 12.93 7.05 -0.25
C LEU A 81 13.49 6.95 -1.68
N PRO A 82 14.79 7.24 -1.90
CA PRO A 82 15.35 7.25 -3.25
C PRO A 82 15.28 5.88 -3.92
N PHE A 83 15.14 5.85 -5.25
CA PHE A 83 15.32 4.61 -6.01
C PHE A 83 16.71 4.02 -5.78
N HIS A 84 16.77 2.70 -5.59
CA HIS A 84 17.99 1.91 -5.55
C HIS A 84 18.05 0.94 -6.73
N ILE A 85 16.92 0.37 -7.09
CA ILE A 85 16.77 -0.50 -8.27
C ILE A 85 16.70 0.39 -9.52
N GLY A 86 17.62 0.17 -10.46
CA GLY A 86 17.62 0.85 -11.76
C GLY A 86 16.49 0.37 -12.68
N LYS A 87 16.22 1.14 -13.74
CA LYS A 87 15.17 0.81 -14.72
C LYS A 87 15.39 -0.54 -15.38
N ASP A 88 16.63 -0.86 -15.78
CA ASP A 88 16.97 -2.11 -16.48
C ASP A 88 16.76 -3.33 -15.59
N ASP A 89 17.08 -3.22 -14.30
CA ASP A 89 16.79 -4.26 -13.31
C ASP A 89 15.29 -4.45 -13.12
N ALA A 90 14.52 -3.36 -13.05
CA ALA A 90 13.07 -3.42 -12.95
C ALA A 90 12.44 -4.09 -14.18
N VAL A 91 12.89 -3.74 -15.38
CA VAL A 91 12.47 -4.39 -16.64
C VAL A 91 12.76 -5.89 -16.60
N THR A 92 13.95 -6.26 -16.14
CA THR A 92 14.35 -7.68 -16.02
C THR A 92 13.44 -8.43 -15.03
N ARG A 93 13.14 -7.85 -13.88
CA ARG A 93 12.23 -8.43 -12.88
C ARG A 93 10.81 -8.59 -13.40
N ILE A 94 10.29 -7.58 -14.12
CA ILE A 94 8.98 -7.65 -14.77
C ILE A 94 8.95 -8.78 -15.79
N ARG A 95 9.97 -8.90 -16.64
CA ARG A 95 10.08 -10.00 -17.62
C ARG A 95 10.09 -11.37 -16.94
N GLN A 96 10.85 -11.53 -15.87
CA GLN A 96 10.88 -12.77 -15.07
C GLN A 96 9.51 -13.08 -14.45
N PHE A 97 8.84 -12.07 -13.90
CA PHE A 97 7.50 -12.20 -13.33
C PHE A 97 6.48 -12.68 -14.39
N VAL A 98 6.51 -12.10 -15.58
CA VAL A 98 5.65 -12.48 -16.73
C VAL A 98 6.01 -13.88 -17.24
N SER A 99 7.30 -14.22 -17.34
CA SER A 99 7.75 -15.51 -17.86
C SER A 99 7.26 -16.69 -17.02
N LYS A 100 7.22 -16.56 -15.70
CA LYS A 100 6.67 -17.58 -14.78
C LYS A 100 5.18 -17.86 -15.01
N ARG A 101 4.46 -16.94 -15.67
CA ARG A 101 3.03 -17.02 -15.98
C ARG A 101 2.76 -17.19 -17.48
N ARG A 102 3.77 -17.50 -18.27
CA ARG A 102 3.77 -17.50 -19.73
C ARG A 102 2.71 -18.38 -20.36
N LEU A 103 2.37 -19.52 -19.74
CA LEU A 103 1.39 -20.47 -20.29
C LEU A 103 -0.04 -19.90 -20.32
N PHE A 104 -0.35 -18.96 -19.45
CA PHE A 104 -1.71 -18.42 -19.31
C PHE A 104 -1.83 -16.96 -19.78
N ALA A 105 -0.71 -16.29 -20.07
CA ALA A 105 -0.72 -14.87 -20.44
C ALA A 105 -1.16 -14.68 -21.89
N LEU A 106 -2.00 -13.66 -22.13
CA LEU A 106 -2.40 -13.24 -23.48
C LEU A 106 -1.19 -12.94 -24.36
N ALA A 107 -1.22 -13.40 -25.63
CA ALA A 107 -0.17 -13.14 -26.62
C ALA A 107 0.04 -11.62 -26.80
N ALA A 108 -1.03 -10.86 -27.00
CA ALA A 108 -0.98 -9.41 -27.16
C ALA A 108 -0.31 -8.67 -25.98
N PHE A 109 -0.41 -9.19 -24.76
CA PHE A 109 0.31 -8.66 -23.60
C PHE A 109 1.82 -8.93 -23.69
N LYS A 110 2.22 -10.12 -24.16
CA LYS A 110 3.63 -10.48 -24.30
C LYS A 110 4.30 -9.67 -25.40
N ASP A 111 3.60 -9.50 -26.52
CA ASP A 111 4.11 -8.79 -27.72
C ASP A 111 4.11 -7.28 -27.50
N GLY A 112 3.18 -6.77 -26.69
CA GLY A 112 3.07 -5.34 -26.35
C GLY A 112 3.99 -4.86 -25.22
N PHE A 113 4.75 -5.75 -24.58
CA PHE A 113 5.67 -5.35 -23.52
C PHE A 113 6.90 -4.67 -24.10
N THR A 114 7.04 -3.38 -23.81
CA THR A 114 8.21 -2.59 -24.18
C THR A 114 8.85 -1.98 -22.92
N PRO A 115 10.19 -1.98 -22.81
CA PRO A 115 10.90 -1.40 -21.66
C PRO A 115 10.57 0.08 -21.44
N GLU A 116 10.26 0.81 -22.51
CA GLU A 116 9.90 2.23 -22.50
C GLU A 116 8.63 2.49 -21.69
N ASN A 117 7.73 1.51 -21.62
CA ASN A 117 6.50 1.59 -20.87
C ASN A 117 6.68 1.33 -19.35
N VAL A 118 7.87 0.94 -18.92
CA VAL A 118 8.23 0.86 -17.50
C VAL A 118 8.63 2.26 -17.03
N VAL A 119 7.88 2.82 -16.11
CA VAL A 119 8.06 4.18 -15.59
C VAL A 119 8.36 4.17 -14.11
N GLY A 120 9.26 5.05 -13.67
CA GLY A 120 9.51 5.30 -12.27
C GLY A 120 8.48 6.29 -11.72
N VAL A 121 7.86 5.93 -10.62
CA VAL A 121 6.81 6.70 -9.96
C VAL A 121 7.10 6.78 -8.47
N TYR A 122 6.98 7.96 -7.90
CA TYR A 122 6.92 8.12 -6.47
C TYR A 122 5.47 8.15 -6.00
N LEU A 123 5.13 7.26 -5.09
CA LEU A 123 3.79 7.14 -4.55
C LEU A 123 3.72 7.71 -3.13
N PRO A 124 2.70 8.55 -2.79
CA PRO A 124 2.61 9.18 -1.50
C PRO A 124 2.09 8.20 -0.44
N TYR A 125 2.83 8.11 0.65
CA TYR A 125 2.47 7.34 1.84
C TYR A 125 2.62 8.20 3.09
N MET A 126 1.87 7.85 4.13
CA MET A 126 2.21 8.20 5.50
C MET A 126 2.97 7.03 6.11
N VAL A 127 4.14 7.28 6.62
CA VAL A 127 4.90 6.36 7.47
C VAL A 127 4.54 6.67 8.90
N VAL A 128 4.08 5.64 9.62
CA VAL A 128 3.47 5.82 10.94
C VAL A 128 4.14 4.92 11.95
N ASP A 129 4.66 5.53 13.00
CA ASP A 129 5.01 4.83 14.21
C ASP A 129 3.84 4.90 15.19
N ALA A 130 3.54 3.80 15.85
CA ALA A 130 2.43 3.74 16.78
C ALA A 130 2.78 2.94 18.03
N ARG A 131 2.28 3.42 19.15
CA ARG A 131 2.28 2.72 20.44
C ARG A 131 0.86 2.64 20.97
N GLY A 132 0.48 1.47 21.46
CA GLY A 132 -0.86 1.28 21.99
C GLY A 132 -1.03 0.00 22.74
N SER A 133 -2.27 -0.28 23.10
CA SER A 133 -2.70 -1.56 23.65
C SER A 133 -3.95 -2.07 22.95
N ALA A 134 -4.13 -3.38 22.98
CA ALA A 134 -5.30 -4.05 22.45
C ALA A 134 -5.91 -4.96 23.51
N ASP A 135 -7.22 -4.91 23.63
CA ASP A 135 -8.02 -5.81 24.46
C ASP A 135 -8.93 -6.64 23.55
N ALA A 136 -8.95 -7.94 23.76
CA ALA A 136 -9.85 -8.84 23.05
C ALA A 136 -10.54 -9.79 24.04
N ALA A 137 -11.84 -10.00 23.87
CA ALA A 137 -12.64 -10.95 24.63
C ALA A 137 -13.54 -11.76 23.71
N GLY A 138 -13.67 -13.04 23.97
CA GLY A 138 -14.46 -13.96 23.14
C GLY A 138 -14.54 -15.36 23.72
N PHE A 139 -14.74 -16.34 22.85
CA PHE A 139 -14.86 -17.75 23.21
C PHE A 139 -13.92 -18.59 22.36
N GLY A 140 -13.14 -19.45 23.02
CA GLY A 140 -12.28 -20.45 22.40
C GLY A 140 -12.89 -21.84 22.51
N GLU A 141 -12.76 -22.64 21.46
CA GLU A 141 -13.34 -23.96 21.37
C GLU A 141 -12.25 -25.03 21.32
N ILE A 142 -12.43 -26.09 22.14
CA ILE A 142 -11.62 -27.31 22.11
C ILE A 142 -12.53 -28.45 21.69
N GLU A 143 -12.21 -29.10 20.55
CA GLU A 143 -12.98 -30.21 20.03
C GLU A 143 -12.92 -31.41 21.00
N THR A 144 -14.09 -31.91 21.40
CA THR A 144 -14.21 -33.08 22.25
C THR A 144 -14.62 -34.33 21.47
N ARG A 145 -15.39 -34.14 20.40
CA ARG A 145 -15.88 -35.23 19.58
C ARG A 145 -16.14 -34.77 18.16
N ARG A 146 -15.78 -35.63 17.18
CA ARG A 146 -16.09 -35.43 15.75
C ARG A 146 -16.96 -36.56 15.25
N TYR A 147 -18.02 -36.23 14.49
CA TYR A 147 -18.92 -37.20 13.90
C TYR A 147 -19.48 -36.73 12.56
N THR A 148 -19.92 -37.68 11.76
CA THR A 148 -20.50 -37.41 10.43
C THR A 148 -21.98 -37.79 10.43
N ARG A 149 -22.82 -36.86 9.98
CA ARG A 149 -24.24 -37.14 9.69
C ARG A 149 -24.48 -37.14 8.21
N THR A 150 -25.37 -38.04 7.76
CA THR A 150 -25.80 -38.08 6.36
C THR A 150 -27.17 -37.42 6.28
N GLU A 151 -27.22 -36.27 5.62
CA GLU A 151 -28.47 -35.54 5.33
C GLU A 151 -28.79 -35.67 3.83
N GLY A 152 -29.73 -36.55 3.53
CA GLY A 152 -30.06 -36.94 2.15
C GLY A 152 -28.87 -37.61 1.45
N LYS A 153 -28.36 -36.98 0.33
CA LYS A 153 -27.21 -37.48 -0.43
C LYS A 153 -25.88 -36.84 0.00
N LYS A 154 -25.87 -35.93 0.98
CA LYS A 154 -24.65 -35.22 1.42
C LYS A 154 -24.22 -35.71 2.80
N LYS A 155 -22.94 -36.02 2.93
CA LYS A 155 -22.28 -36.27 4.22
C LYS A 155 -21.74 -34.93 4.74
N GLN A 156 -22.15 -34.55 5.96
CA GLN A 156 -21.64 -33.39 6.65
C GLN A 156 -20.92 -33.79 7.96
N THR A 157 -19.78 -33.19 8.23
CA THR A 157 -19.01 -33.45 9.43
C THR A 157 -19.36 -32.37 10.48
N TYR A 158 -19.72 -32.83 11.66
CA TYR A 158 -20.02 -32.02 12.84
C TYR A 158 -18.99 -32.31 13.93
N TYR A 159 -18.91 -31.41 14.89
CA TYR A 159 -18.11 -31.61 16.09
C TYR A 159 -18.84 -31.07 17.31
N ASP A 160 -18.57 -31.67 18.46
CA ASP A 160 -18.89 -31.14 19.76
C ASP A 160 -17.61 -30.49 20.32
N ALA A 161 -17.74 -29.40 21.04
CA ALA A 161 -16.58 -28.69 21.62
C ALA A 161 -16.90 -28.14 23.00
N ASP A 162 -15.89 -28.16 23.87
CA ASP A 162 -15.87 -27.36 25.08
C ASP A 162 -15.59 -25.91 24.73
N VAL A 163 -16.43 -25.02 25.30
CA VAL A 163 -16.36 -23.58 25.06
C VAL A 163 -15.80 -22.86 26.26
N TRP A 164 -14.74 -22.10 26.07
CA TRP A 164 -14.04 -21.39 27.12
C TRP A 164 -14.08 -19.89 26.88
N ARG A 165 -14.33 -19.10 27.94
CA ARG A 165 -14.17 -17.64 27.88
C ARG A 165 -12.67 -17.31 27.75
N VAL A 166 -12.34 -16.46 26.79
CA VAL A 166 -10.98 -16.02 26.52
C VAL A 166 -10.90 -14.50 26.60
N GLN A 167 -9.92 -14.01 27.35
CA GLN A 167 -9.59 -12.59 27.39
C GLN A 167 -8.08 -12.43 27.13
N ARG A 168 -7.70 -11.43 26.34
CA ARG A 168 -6.31 -11.09 26.06
C ARG A 168 -6.12 -9.60 26.12
N HIS A 169 -5.00 -9.22 26.70
CA HIS A 169 -4.46 -7.87 26.65
C HIS A 169 -3.06 -7.93 26.03
N LEU A 170 -2.73 -6.94 25.18
CA LEU A 170 -1.45 -6.83 24.50
C LEU A 170 -1.04 -5.36 24.44
N ASP A 171 0.13 -5.01 25.01
CA ASP A 171 0.82 -3.77 24.67
C ASP A 171 1.68 -3.99 23.44
N PHE A 172 1.66 -3.04 22.50
CA PHE A 172 2.41 -3.16 21.25
C PHE A 172 3.03 -1.83 20.82
N THR A 173 4.09 -1.95 20.04
CA THR A 173 4.68 -0.88 19.24
C THR A 173 4.76 -1.32 17.80
N VAL A 174 4.52 -0.41 16.88
CA VAL A 174 4.69 -0.61 15.44
C VAL A 174 5.56 0.51 14.91
N ASP A 175 6.59 0.14 14.17
CA ASP A 175 7.60 1.01 13.61
C ASP A 175 7.46 1.01 12.08
N ASP A 176 7.50 2.19 11.47
CA ASP A 176 7.48 2.40 10.02
C ASP A 176 6.29 1.74 9.27
N LEU A 177 5.08 1.74 9.86
CA LEU A 177 3.90 1.29 9.13
C LEU A 177 3.57 2.23 7.98
N THR A 178 3.50 1.70 6.78
CA THR A 178 3.19 2.50 5.59
C THR A 178 1.69 2.49 5.28
N LEU A 179 1.08 3.67 5.28
CA LEU A 179 -0.31 3.89 4.91
C LEU A 179 -0.38 4.72 3.63
N GLU A 180 -1.07 4.19 2.64
CA GLU A 180 -1.30 4.87 1.37
C GLU A 180 -2.11 6.15 1.58
N SER A 181 -1.59 7.27 1.11
CA SER A 181 -2.17 8.60 1.31
C SER A 181 -2.80 9.21 0.05
N SER A 182 -3.12 8.36 -0.94
CA SER A 182 -3.92 8.69 -2.11
C SER A 182 -5.28 7.98 -2.08
N ALA A 183 -6.37 8.74 -2.11
CA ALA A 183 -7.73 8.23 -2.09
C ALA A 183 -8.08 7.40 -3.32
N ARG A 184 -7.55 7.76 -4.47
CA ARG A 184 -7.88 7.12 -5.74
C ARG A 184 -7.30 5.72 -5.85
N ARG A 185 -6.11 5.49 -5.27
CA ARG A 185 -5.56 4.14 -5.17
C ARG A 185 -6.27 3.29 -4.12
N GLY A 186 -6.80 3.92 -3.08
CA GLY A 186 -7.65 3.24 -2.10
C GLY A 186 -8.98 2.76 -2.67
N ASN A 187 -9.41 3.25 -3.84
CA ASN A 187 -10.60 2.76 -4.53
C ASN A 187 -10.25 1.53 -5.38
N LEU A 188 -10.32 0.36 -4.77
CA LEU A 188 -9.92 -0.92 -5.34
C LEU A 188 -11.03 -1.54 -6.21
N ASP A 189 -11.61 -0.81 -7.15
CA ASP A 189 -12.54 -1.42 -8.11
C ASP A 189 -11.78 -2.34 -9.08
N THR A 190 -11.63 -3.59 -8.68
CA THR A 190 -10.93 -4.63 -9.45
C THR A 190 -11.64 -5.02 -10.75
N ARG A 191 -12.86 -4.49 -10.99
CA ARG A 191 -13.56 -4.68 -12.27
C ARG A 191 -13.01 -3.79 -13.38
N THR A 192 -12.33 -2.69 -13.01
CA THR A 192 -11.78 -1.71 -13.96
C THR A 192 -10.25 -1.63 -13.94
N ASN A 193 -9.63 -1.97 -12.82
CA ASN A 193 -8.17 -1.96 -12.69
C ASN A 193 -7.67 -2.95 -11.62
N THR A 194 -6.35 -3.18 -11.62
CA THR A 194 -5.66 -4.08 -10.68
C THR A 194 -4.58 -3.35 -9.87
N ASN A 195 -4.73 -2.04 -9.67
CA ASN A 195 -3.72 -1.21 -9.00
C ASN A 195 -3.52 -1.54 -7.51
N ASN A 196 -4.47 -2.26 -6.89
CA ASN A 196 -4.35 -2.77 -5.53
C ASN A 196 -3.11 -3.65 -5.30
N VAL A 197 -2.54 -4.22 -6.36
CA VAL A 197 -1.32 -5.04 -6.26
C VAL A 197 -0.11 -4.25 -5.75
N ILE A 198 -0.13 -2.93 -5.84
CA ILE A 198 0.93 -2.06 -5.32
C ILE A 198 1.15 -2.28 -3.82
N ASN A 199 0.08 -2.54 -3.06
CA ASN A 199 0.19 -2.78 -1.62
C ASN A 199 0.88 -4.11 -1.28
N THR A 200 1.07 -4.99 -2.24
CA THR A 200 1.72 -6.29 -2.05
C THR A 200 3.23 -6.27 -2.27
N ILE A 201 3.80 -5.15 -2.71
CA ILE A 201 5.26 -4.97 -2.82
C ILE A 201 5.91 -4.39 -1.55
N LEU A 202 5.15 -4.35 -0.47
CA LEU A 202 5.66 -3.99 0.85
C LEU A 202 6.52 -5.13 1.43
N PRO A 203 7.42 -4.86 2.41
CA PRO A 203 7.74 -3.55 2.98
C PRO A 203 8.73 -2.75 2.13
N PHE A 204 8.74 -1.43 2.36
CA PHE A 204 9.81 -0.56 1.86
C PHE A 204 10.91 -0.43 2.92
N ASP A 205 12.14 -0.22 2.47
CA ASP A 205 13.32 0.00 3.32
C ASP A 205 13.39 1.47 3.78
N THR A 206 12.40 1.89 4.57
CA THR A 206 12.16 3.27 5.01
C THR A 206 13.32 3.89 5.79
N LYS A 207 14.14 3.08 6.45
CA LYS A 207 15.35 3.54 7.17
C LYS A 207 16.37 4.26 6.29
N ASN A 208 16.29 4.11 4.97
CA ASN A 208 17.13 4.81 4.00
C ASN A 208 16.43 6.02 3.37
N ALA A 209 15.33 6.48 3.95
CA ALA A 209 14.68 7.71 3.54
C ALA A 209 15.59 8.92 3.84
N VAL A 210 15.47 9.92 2.99
CA VAL A 210 16.19 11.19 3.12
C VAL A 210 15.20 12.36 3.14
N GLN A 211 15.64 13.52 3.56
CA GLN A 211 14.83 14.71 3.54
C GLN A 211 14.39 15.03 2.11
N TRP A 212 13.15 15.43 1.94
CA TRP A 212 12.58 15.78 0.66
C TRP A 212 13.34 16.92 -0.03
N ASN A 213 13.55 16.75 -1.34
CA ASN A 213 13.98 17.79 -2.25
C ASN A 213 13.36 17.53 -3.63
N ALA A 214 12.90 18.57 -4.33
CA ALA A 214 12.25 18.47 -5.64
C ALA A 214 13.12 17.82 -6.72
N SER A 215 14.45 17.83 -6.57
CA SER A 215 15.40 17.18 -7.49
C SER A 215 15.19 15.66 -7.58
N TYR A 216 14.60 15.01 -6.57
CA TYR A 216 14.27 13.59 -6.63
C TYR A 216 13.19 13.24 -7.64
N LEU A 217 12.40 14.22 -8.10
CA LEU A 217 11.43 14.01 -9.18
C LEU A 217 12.01 14.21 -10.60
N VAL A 218 13.28 14.54 -10.73
CA VAL A 218 13.92 14.65 -12.04
C VAL A 218 13.90 13.30 -12.74
N GLY A 219 13.20 13.21 -13.89
CA GLY A 219 13.03 11.96 -14.65
C GLY A 219 11.95 11.00 -14.10
N TYR A 220 11.25 11.38 -13.04
CA TYR A 220 10.19 10.61 -12.44
C TYR A 220 8.89 11.41 -12.36
N THR A 221 7.78 10.70 -12.15
CA THR A 221 6.50 11.32 -11.78
C THR A 221 6.16 10.99 -10.33
N SER A 222 5.27 11.76 -9.74
CA SER A 222 4.70 11.42 -8.44
C SER A 222 3.18 11.49 -8.52
N GLU A 223 2.51 10.77 -7.64
CA GLU A 223 1.09 10.95 -7.39
C GLU A 223 0.90 11.99 -6.28
N LYS A 224 -0.15 12.80 -6.41
CA LYS A 224 -0.50 13.81 -5.40
C LYS A 224 -1.08 13.13 -4.17
N ARG A 225 -0.63 13.56 -2.99
CA ARG A 225 -1.26 13.20 -1.72
C ARG A 225 -2.59 13.95 -1.56
N ASP A 226 -3.65 13.23 -1.24
CA ASP A 226 -5.00 13.78 -1.02
C ASP A 226 -5.65 13.32 0.31
N ARG A 227 -4.91 12.55 1.12
CA ARG A 227 -5.34 12.08 2.44
C ARG A 227 -4.44 12.62 3.53
N ASP A 228 -5.03 13.21 4.54
CA ASP A 228 -4.38 13.66 5.76
C ASP A 228 -4.44 12.60 6.88
N VAL A 229 -3.89 12.94 8.03
CA VAL A 229 -3.86 12.08 9.22
C VAL A 229 -5.26 11.70 9.69
N GLN A 230 -6.22 12.64 9.64
CA GLN A 230 -7.59 12.39 10.11
C GLN A 230 -8.30 11.37 9.24
N HIS A 231 -8.11 11.46 7.91
CA HIS A 231 -8.67 10.49 6.97
C HIS A 231 -8.04 9.09 7.10
N LEU A 232 -6.78 9.00 7.53
CA LEU A 232 -6.05 7.74 7.65
C LEU A 232 -6.16 7.09 9.03
N MET A 233 -6.57 7.81 10.07
CA MET A 233 -6.68 7.29 11.43
C MET A 233 -7.56 6.03 11.54
N PRO A 234 -8.74 5.94 10.91
CA PRO A 234 -9.54 4.72 10.96
C PRO A 234 -8.83 3.51 10.37
N ARG A 235 -8.09 3.72 9.26
CA ARG A 235 -7.31 2.66 8.63
C ARG A 235 -6.12 2.22 9.48
N LEU A 236 -5.47 3.17 10.15
CA LEU A 236 -4.43 2.85 11.13
C LEU A 236 -4.99 1.93 12.22
N GLN A 237 -6.12 2.29 12.82
CA GLN A 237 -6.75 1.50 13.87
C GLN A 237 -7.11 0.09 13.40
N GLU A 238 -7.65 -0.07 12.20
CA GLU A 238 -7.96 -1.37 11.60
C GLU A 238 -6.70 -2.23 11.43
N GLN A 239 -5.62 -1.65 10.92
CA GLN A 239 -4.36 -2.38 10.76
C GLN A 239 -3.72 -2.74 12.09
N MET A 240 -3.75 -1.84 13.08
CA MET A 240 -3.29 -2.13 14.43
C MET A 240 -4.06 -3.30 15.05
N LEU A 241 -5.39 -3.33 14.87
CA LEU A 241 -6.21 -4.43 15.35
C LEU A 241 -5.83 -5.75 14.66
N SER A 242 -5.58 -5.73 13.37
CA SER A 242 -5.13 -6.90 12.61
C SER A 242 -3.78 -7.42 13.10
N ILE A 243 -2.83 -6.52 13.37
CA ILE A 243 -1.50 -6.87 13.92
C ILE A 243 -1.66 -7.45 15.33
N ALA A 244 -2.48 -6.84 16.18
CA ALA A 244 -2.74 -7.33 17.53
C ALA A 244 -3.36 -8.74 17.50
N ARG A 245 -4.34 -8.99 16.64
CA ARG A 245 -4.93 -10.33 16.45
C ARG A 245 -3.88 -11.37 16.07
N ALA A 246 -3.00 -11.03 15.10
CA ALA A 246 -1.94 -11.93 14.66
C ALA A 246 -0.97 -12.28 15.83
N GLN A 247 -0.61 -11.30 16.64
CA GLN A 247 0.25 -11.52 17.81
C GLN A 247 -0.46 -12.33 18.90
N MET A 248 -1.74 -12.05 19.17
CA MET A 248 -2.54 -12.81 20.16
C MET A 248 -2.73 -14.27 19.74
N GLN A 249 -2.70 -14.59 18.43
CA GLN A 249 -2.91 -15.94 17.91
C GLN A 249 -1.96 -16.96 18.56
N ALA A 250 -0.72 -16.60 18.82
CA ALA A 250 0.25 -17.47 19.49
C ALA A 250 -0.20 -17.89 20.91
N SER A 251 -0.92 -17.02 21.61
CA SER A 251 -1.39 -17.24 22.98
C SER A 251 -2.68 -18.07 23.10
N VAL A 252 -3.31 -18.38 21.97
CA VAL A 252 -4.61 -19.08 21.92
C VAL A 252 -4.57 -20.40 21.16
N GLN A 253 -3.38 -20.90 20.83
CA GLN A 253 -3.17 -22.15 20.07
C GLN A 253 -3.79 -23.40 20.72
N ARG A 254 -4.01 -23.38 22.05
CA ARG A 254 -4.67 -24.49 22.76
C ARG A 254 -6.11 -24.73 22.33
N TYR A 255 -6.76 -23.72 21.71
CA TYR A 255 -8.12 -23.84 21.19
C TYR A 255 -8.05 -24.34 19.75
N ASP A 256 -8.12 -25.65 19.56
CA ASP A 256 -7.90 -26.30 18.26
C ASP A 256 -8.96 -25.95 17.21
N ARG A 257 -10.14 -25.48 17.64
CA ARG A 257 -11.20 -24.92 16.79
C ARG A 257 -11.12 -23.39 16.64
N GLY A 258 -10.09 -22.77 17.25
CA GLY A 258 -9.85 -21.34 17.21
C GLY A 258 -10.59 -20.55 18.29
N VAL A 259 -10.48 -19.24 18.20
CA VAL A 259 -11.16 -18.28 19.09
C VAL A 259 -12.03 -17.36 18.26
N ARG A 260 -13.29 -17.25 18.63
CA ARG A 260 -14.21 -16.26 18.09
C ARG A 260 -14.20 -15.04 19.00
N TRP A 261 -13.56 -13.97 18.54
CA TRP A 261 -13.54 -12.69 19.25
C TRP A 261 -14.91 -11.99 19.10
N GLU A 262 -15.48 -11.52 20.23
CA GLU A 262 -16.77 -10.82 20.26
C GLU A 262 -16.61 -9.34 20.55
N ARG A 263 -15.56 -8.99 21.29
CA ARG A 263 -15.22 -7.59 21.61
C ARG A 263 -13.73 -7.40 21.40
N GLU A 264 -13.42 -6.36 20.69
CA GLU A 264 -12.04 -5.96 20.44
C GLU A 264 -11.94 -4.46 20.54
N ARG A 265 -10.89 -3.98 21.17
CA ARG A 265 -10.63 -2.55 21.37
C ARG A 265 -9.15 -2.29 21.17
N ILE A 266 -8.86 -1.20 20.47
CA ILE A 266 -7.53 -0.61 20.36
C ILE A 266 -7.51 0.71 21.11
N ASP A 267 -6.47 0.93 21.89
CA ASP A 267 -6.15 2.19 22.56
C ASP A 267 -4.77 2.67 22.10
N LEU A 268 -4.74 3.69 21.24
CA LEU A 268 -3.50 4.29 20.74
C LEU A 268 -2.99 5.32 21.74
N LYS A 269 -1.89 5.03 22.38
CA LYS A 269 -1.22 5.88 23.38
C LYS A 269 -0.36 6.98 22.72
N GLY A 270 0.19 6.69 21.55
CA GLY A 270 0.98 7.64 20.78
C GLY A 270 1.12 7.23 19.32
N THR A 271 1.17 8.23 18.43
CA THR A 271 1.42 8.04 17.01
C THR A 271 2.34 9.14 16.49
N ARG A 272 3.21 8.80 15.55
CA ARG A 272 4.06 9.73 14.81
C ARG A 272 3.82 9.54 13.33
N TRP A 273 3.64 10.63 12.60
CA TRP A 273 3.27 10.63 11.19
C TRP A 273 4.29 11.41 10.37
N VAL A 274 4.82 10.78 9.33
CA VAL A 274 5.76 11.37 8.38
C VAL A 274 5.21 11.15 6.97
N SER A 275 5.08 12.22 6.19
CA SER A 275 4.70 12.13 4.78
C SER A 275 5.91 11.75 3.94
N MET A 276 5.84 10.63 3.23
CA MET A 276 6.97 10.08 2.48
C MET A 276 6.56 9.66 1.07
N LEU A 277 7.44 9.95 0.11
CA LEU A 277 7.34 9.40 -1.24
C LEU A 277 8.13 8.09 -1.34
N LEU A 278 7.45 7.03 -1.77
CA LEU A 278 8.04 5.69 -1.94
C LEU A 278 8.23 5.34 -3.41
N PRO A 279 9.38 4.78 -3.81
CA PRO A 279 9.76 4.55 -5.20
C PRO A 279 9.16 3.25 -5.74
N VAL A 280 8.48 3.33 -6.87
CA VAL A 280 7.88 2.17 -7.56
C VAL A 280 8.18 2.23 -9.05
N TRP A 281 8.72 1.17 -9.63
CA TRP A 281 8.70 0.96 -11.05
C TRP A 281 7.37 0.35 -11.46
N LEU A 282 6.67 0.98 -12.38
CA LEU A 282 5.31 0.62 -12.77
C LEU A 282 5.26 0.31 -14.26
N TYR A 283 4.70 -0.84 -14.59
CA TYR A 283 4.25 -1.19 -15.93
C TYR A 283 2.73 -1.29 -15.96
N ALA A 284 2.08 -0.56 -16.86
CA ALA A 284 0.64 -0.58 -17.04
C ALA A 284 0.28 -1.14 -18.42
N TYR A 285 -0.70 -2.04 -18.45
CA TYR A 285 -1.25 -2.62 -19.67
C TYR A 285 -2.76 -2.50 -19.68
N HIS A 286 -3.33 -2.07 -20.79
CA HIS A 286 -4.77 -2.00 -20.98
C HIS A 286 -5.24 -3.17 -21.84
N GLU A 287 -5.98 -4.08 -21.23
CA GLU A 287 -6.69 -5.17 -21.93
C GLU A 287 -8.00 -4.61 -22.48
N PRO A 288 -8.19 -4.52 -23.82
CA PRO A 288 -9.44 -4.06 -24.41
C PRO A 288 -10.59 -5.02 -24.06
N GLY A 289 -11.77 -4.48 -23.81
CA GLY A 289 -12.93 -5.30 -23.49
C GLY A 289 -14.24 -4.51 -23.43
N PRO A 290 -15.38 -5.21 -23.28
CA PRO A 290 -16.66 -4.55 -23.06
C PRO A 290 -16.59 -3.65 -21.81
N ARG A 291 -17.24 -2.49 -21.83
CA ARG A 291 -17.25 -1.51 -20.75
C ARG A 291 -15.89 -0.83 -20.45
N GLY A 292 -15.05 -0.66 -21.47
CA GLY A 292 -13.78 0.05 -21.34
C GLY A 292 -12.57 -0.83 -20.99
N GLY A 293 -12.75 -2.15 -20.88
CA GLY A 293 -11.64 -3.09 -20.62
C GLY A 293 -11.12 -3.09 -19.18
N LEU A 294 -10.03 -3.81 -18.97
CA LEU A 294 -9.37 -3.96 -17.67
C LEU A 294 -7.92 -3.44 -17.75
N ARG A 295 -7.49 -2.66 -16.75
CA ARG A 295 -6.11 -2.23 -16.61
C ARG A 295 -5.36 -3.17 -15.69
N HIS A 296 -4.26 -3.71 -16.18
CA HIS A 296 -3.34 -4.55 -15.44
C HIS A 296 -2.10 -3.76 -15.07
N TYR A 297 -1.59 -4.00 -13.88
CA TYR A 297 -0.38 -3.37 -13.40
C TYR A 297 0.61 -4.41 -12.90
N ILE A 298 1.90 -4.18 -13.20
CA ILE A 298 3.00 -4.89 -12.56
C ILE A 298 3.87 -3.82 -11.92
N ALA A 299 4.12 -3.98 -10.63
CA ALA A 299 4.91 -3.06 -9.84
C ALA A 299 6.15 -3.74 -9.30
N VAL A 300 7.26 -3.00 -9.29
CA VAL A 300 8.52 -3.40 -8.65
C VAL A 300 8.86 -2.36 -7.58
N ASN A 301 9.07 -2.82 -6.36
CA ASN A 301 9.57 -1.97 -5.29
C ASN A 301 10.93 -1.38 -5.69
N GLY A 302 11.04 -0.06 -5.78
CA GLY A 302 12.24 0.63 -6.25
C GLY A 302 13.45 0.52 -5.31
N ARG A 303 13.26 -0.05 -4.10
CA ARG A 303 14.32 -0.30 -3.11
C ARG A 303 14.69 -1.77 -3.03
N THR A 304 13.70 -2.64 -2.80
CA THR A 304 13.92 -4.06 -2.51
C THR A 304 13.88 -4.94 -3.77
N GLY A 305 13.26 -4.46 -4.84
CA GLY A 305 13.03 -5.22 -6.05
C GLY A 305 11.89 -6.24 -5.95
N GLU A 306 11.12 -6.25 -4.85
CA GLU A 306 9.93 -7.08 -4.74
C GLU A 306 8.97 -6.76 -5.89
N THR A 307 8.47 -7.80 -6.54
CA THR A 307 7.70 -7.65 -7.78
C THR A 307 6.36 -8.35 -7.66
N MET A 308 5.29 -7.61 -7.87
CA MET A 308 3.93 -8.12 -7.83
C MET A 308 3.10 -7.51 -8.95
N GLY A 309 2.01 -8.18 -9.32
CA GLY A 309 1.15 -7.68 -10.36
C GLY A 309 0.12 -8.68 -10.84
N SER A 310 -0.66 -8.23 -11.83
CA SER A 310 -1.58 -9.08 -12.58
C SER A 310 -1.16 -9.15 -14.04
N VAL A 311 -1.27 -10.34 -14.59
CA VAL A 311 -1.04 -10.63 -16.00
C VAL A 311 -2.38 -11.03 -16.61
N PRO A 312 -2.82 -10.41 -17.72
CA PRO A 312 -4.05 -10.81 -18.39
C PRO A 312 -3.93 -12.26 -18.87
N VAL A 313 -4.93 -13.05 -18.57
CA VAL A 313 -4.94 -14.49 -18.90
C VAL A 313 -5.91 -14.78 -20.04
N GLN A 314 -5.52 -15.70 -20.89
CA GLN A 314 -6.40 -16.23 -21.93
C GLN A 314 -7.51 -17.05 -21.26
N ARG A 315 -8.77 -16.65 -21.44
CA ARG A 315 -9.94 -17.34 -20.94
C ARG A 315 -10.44 -18.37 -21.95
#